data_c53620e826a7153f627a8aaab3ac1c28
#
_entry.id   c53620e826a7153f627a8aaab3ac1c28
#
_cell.length_a   1.000
_cell.length_b   1.000
_cell.length_c   1.000
_cell.angle_alpha   90.00
_cell.angle_beta   90.00
_cell.angle_gamma   90.00
#
_symmetry.space_group_name_H-M   'P 1'
#
loop_
_entity.id
_entity.type
_entity.pdbx_description
1 polymer ?
#
loop_
_entity_poly.entity_id
_entity_poly.type
_entity_poly.pdbx_seq_one_letter_code
_entity_poly.pdbx_strand_id
1 'polypeptide(L)'
;MDELVESFDLNRVHKSGAKFDPEKNKWFNHQYLIKQNDADLAKDFTPILTEKGVDVSKFDVTRIISLIKERAHFVSEFWDLTDFFFQAPTSYDEKASKNWKEETPALMQELISTLEYIDGFDSANIEAIVKDWLTKNEIGMGKVMQPFRLSLVGALKGPHLFDIVEIIGKEETISRIQKAIATL
;
A
#
# COMPACT_ATOMS: atom_id res chain seq x y z
N MET A 1 11.21 -21.69 22.57
CA MET A 1 12.40 -21.85 23.46
C MET A 1 12.91 -23.26 23.38
N ASP A 2 12.03 -24.25 23.41
CA ASP A 2 12.37 -25.68 23.43
C ASP A 2 13.21 -26.13 22.22
N GLU A 3 12.86 -25.67 21.01
CA GLU A 3 13.65 -25.90 19.77
C GLU A 3 15.08 -25.35 19.87
N LEU A 4 15.29 -24.23 20.56
CA LEU A 4 16.60 -23.64 20.75
C LEU A 4 17.44 -24.48 21.76
N VAL A 5 16.79 -25.01 22.79
CA VAL A 5 17.42 -25.87 23.76
C VAL A 5 17.82 -27.20 23.12
N GLU A 6 16.92 -27.78 22.30
CA GLU A 6 17.16 -29.03 21.58
C GLU A 6 18.27 -28.90 20.53
N SER A 7 18.36 -27.74 19.87
CA SER A 7 19.36 -27.44 18.82
C SER A 7 20.72 -27.00 19.39
N PHE A 8 20.79 -26.71 20.70
CA PHE A 8 22.02 -26.22 21.33
C PHE A 8 23.06 -27.34 21.52
N ASP A 9 24.27 -27.13 20.98
CA ASP A 9 25.40 -28.03 21.12
C ASP A 9 26.65 -27.21 21.47
N LEU A 10 27.27 -27.56 22.62
CA LEU A 10 28.51 -26.93 23.13
C LEU A 10 29.68 -27.03 22.14
N ASN A 11 29.71 -28.08 21.28
CA ASN A 11 30.74 -28.25 20.26
C ASN A 11 30.59 -27.25 19.10
N ARG A 12 29.43 -26.61 18.96
CA ARG A 12 29.15 -25.57 17.97
C ARG A 12 29.44 -24.16 18.46
N VAL A 13 29.83 -24.00 19.73
CA VAL A 13 30.19 -22.70 20.30
C VAL A 13 31.59 -22.31 19.84
N HIS A 14 31.66 -21.24 18.99
CA HIS A 14 32.95 -20.73 18.56
C HIS A 14 33.67 -19.96 19.64
N LYS A 15 35.01 -20.08 19.68
CA LYS A 15 35.89 -19.40 20.67
C LYS A 15 35.92 -17.85 20.46
N SER A 16 35.58 -17.38 19.25
CA SER A 16 35.45 -15.95 18.99
C SER A 16 34.06 -15.42 19.33
N GLY A 17 33.99 -14.24 19.91
CA GLY A 17 32.71 -13.59 20.21
C GLY A 17 31.82 -13.48 18.96
N ALA A 18 30.51 -13.72 19.12
CA ALA A 18 29.55 -13.52 18.06
C ALA A 18 29.43 -12.02 17.75
N LYS A 19 29.57 -11.65 16.47
CA LYS A 19 29.32 -10.28 16.00
C LYS A 19 27.85 -10.18 15.62
N PHE A 20 27.13 -9.24 16.23
CA PHE A 20 25.76 -8.91 15.80
C PHE A 20 25.79 -8.32 14.39
N ASP A 21 25.00 -8.90 13.50
CA ASP A 21 24.82 -8.45 12.14
C ASP A 21 23.39 -7.91 11.98
N PRO A 22 23.20 -6.58 11.92
CA PRO A 22 21.88 -5.96 11.79
C PRO A 22 21.13 -6.39 10.53
N GLU A 23 21.83 -6.52 9.40
CA GLU A 23 21.18 -6.89 8.12
C GLU A 23 20.69 -8.34 8.17
N LYS A 24 21.48 -9.25 8.75
CA LYS A 24 21.06 -10.62 8.95
C LYS A 24 19.86 -10.71 9.91
N ASN A 25 19.86 -9.92 10.98
CA ASN A 25 18.74 -9.86 11.92
C ASN A 25 17.47 -9.35 11.22
N LYS A 26 17.59 -8.28 10.44
CA LYS A 26 16.49 -7.72 9.63
C LYS A 26 15.93 -8.76 8.66
N TRP A 27 16.79 -9.52 7.98
CA TRP A 27 16.39 -10.59 7.09
C TRP A 27 15.62 -11.71 7.83
N PHE A 28 16.13 -12.16 8.98
CA PHE A 28 15.43 -13.16 9.79
C PHE A 28 14.07 -12.67 10.26
N ASN A 29 14.00 -11.44 10.75
CA ASN A 29 12.73 -10.85 11.18
C ASN A 29 11.71 -10.81 10.05
N HIS A 30 12.12 -10.41 8.85
CA HIS A 30 11.27 -10.46 7.66
C HIS A 30 10.76 -11.89 7.38
N GLN A 31 11.63 -12.93 7.46
CA GLN A 31 11.22 -14.32 7.25
C GLN A 31 10.19 -14.81 8.29
N TYR A 32 10.27 -14.35 9.52
CA TYR A 32 9.26 -14.63 10.53
C TYR A 32 7.97 -13.85 10.29
N LEU A 33 8.07 -12.57 9.96
CA LEU A 33 6.93 -11.69 9.73
C LEU A 33 6.05 -12.19 8.58
N ILE A 34 6.63 -12.58 7.45
CA ILE A 34 5.85 -13.08 6.30
C ILE A 34 5.15 -14.42 6.57
N LYS A 35 5.66 -15.23 7.53
CA LYS A 35 5.04 -16.48 7.94
C LYS A 35 3.93 -16.32 8.98
N GLN A 36 3.88 -15.17 9.65
CA GLN A 36 2.81 -14.89 10.62
C GLN A 36 1.45 -14.77 9.95
N ASN A 37 0.41 -15.09 10.71
CA ASN A 37 -0.97 -14.91 10.28
C ASN A 37 -1.30 -13.40 10.19
N ASP A 38 -1.97 -12.99 9.12
CA ASP A 38 -2.30 -11.59 8.87
C ASP A 38 -3.20 -11.00 9.96
N ALA A 39 -4.10 -11.81 10.54
CA ALA A 39 -4.96 -11.36 11.64
C ALA A 39 -4.18 -11.11 12.93
N ASP A 40 -3.10 -11.84 13.21
CA ASP A 40 -2.24 -11.61 14.37
C ASP A 40 -1.38 -10.36 14.14
N LEU A 41 -0.82 -10.19 12.96
CA LEU A 41 -0.14 -8.95 12.58
C LEU A 41 -1.07 -7.72 12.63
N ALA A 42 -2.34 -7.88 12.29
CA ALA A 42 -3.34 -6.81 12.41
C ALA A 42 -3.58 -6.41 13.87
N LYS A 43 -3.60 -7.36 14.79
CA LYS A 43 -3.67 -7.08 16.25
C LYS A 43 -2.45 -6.30 16.73
N ASP A 44 -1.25 -6.70 16.28
CA ASP A 44 -0.01 -6.03 16.64
C ASP A 44 0.09 -4.61 16.04
N PHE A 45 -0.51 -4.38 14.87
CA PHE A 45 -0.55 -3.09 14.20
C PHE A 45 -1.64 -2.14 14.74
N THR A 46 -2.75 -2.67 15.27
CA THR A 46 -3.88 -1.89 15.79
C THR A 46 -3.50 -0.81 16.81
N PRO A 47 -2.60 -1.05 17.79
CA PRO A 47 -2.17 0.01 18.71
C PRO A 47 -1.50 1.19 18.00
N ILE A 48 -0.70 0.93 16.97
CA ILE A 48 -0.03 1.97 16.16
C ILE A 48 -1.08 2.80 15.42
N LEU A 49 -2.08 2.16 14.80
CA LEU A 49 -3.19 2.85 14.13
C LEU A 49 -3.97 3.75 15.10
N THR A 50 -4.25 3.24 16.31
CA THR A 50 -4.95 3.99 17.36
C THR A 50 -4.15 5.22 17.80
N GLU A 51 -2.84 5.09 17.98
CA GLU A 51 -1.94 6.22 18.29
C GLU A 51 -1.94 7.28 17.18
N LYS A 52 -2.07 6.85 15.91
CA LYS A 52 -2.20 7.73 14.74
C LYS A 52 -3.61 8.35 14.59
N GLY A 53 -4.56 8.04 15.48
CA GLY A 53 -5.92 8.55 15.46
C GLY A 53 -6.82 7.91 14.41
N VAL A 54 -6.46 6.72 13.91
CA VAL A 54 -7.27 5.97 12.93
C VAL A 54 -8.40 5.23 13.64
N ASP A 55 -9.62 5.41 13.15
CA ASP A 55 -10.75 4.57 13.53
C ASP A 55 -10.68 3.22 12.81
N VAL A 56 -10.06 2.25 13.48
CA VAL A 56 -9.79 0.91 12.90
C VAL A 56 -11.07 0.13 12.56
N SER A 57 -12.23 0.49 13.13
CA SER A 57 -13.49 -0.19 12.85
C SER A 57 -13.99 0.00 11.41
N LYS A 58 -13.45 0.99 10.71
CA LYS A 58 -13.81 1.32 9.31
C LYS A 58 -13.00 0.56 8.27
N PHE A 59 -11.97 -0.19 8.68
CA PHE A 59 -11.02 -0.79 7.76
C PHE A 59 -10.83 -2.28 8.02
N ASP A 60 -10.71 -3.06 6.97
CA ASP A 60 -10.20 -4.42 7.06
C ASP A 60 -8.66 -4.40 7.13
N VAL A 61 -8.15 -4.21 8.35
CA VAL A 61 -6.70 -4.14 8.61
C VAL A 61 -6.00 -5.44 8.20
N THR A 62 -6.65 -6.59 8.36
CA THR A 62 -6.10 -7.88 7.98
C THR A 62 -5.83 -7.94 6.46
N ARG A 63 -6.79 -7.47 5.67
CA ARG A 63 -6.62 -7.38 4.21
C ARG A 63 -5.52 -6.39 3.83
N ILE A 64 -5.45 -5.23 4.47
CA ILE A 64 -4.39 -4.25 4.21
C ILE A 64 -3.02 -4.88 4.46
N ILE A 65 -2.84 -5.60 5.57
CA ILE A 65 -1.58 -6.29 5.90
C ILE A 65 -1.22 -7.34 4.85
N SER A 66 -2.17 -8.13 4.38
CA SER A 66 -1.91 -9.15 3.35
C SER A 66 -1.29 -8.56 2.07
N LEU A 67 -1.58 -7.30 1.75
CA LEU A 67 -1.04 -6.61 0.58
C LEU A 67 0.37 -6.05 0.77
N ILE A 68 0.82 -5.89 2.02
CA ILE A 68 2.06 -5.14 2.28
C ILE A 68 3.11 -5.89 3.11
N LYS A 69 2.75 -6.97 3.82
CA LYS A 69 3.66 -7.65 4.76
C LYS A 69 4.96 -8.13 4.11
N GLU A 70 4.94 -8.52 2.84
CA GLU A 70 6.13 -8.93 2.10
C GLU A 70 7.13 -7.78 1.85
N ARG A 71 6.72 -6.54 2.06
CA ARG A 71 7.54 -5.33 1.87
C ARG A 71 8.11 -4.80 3.18
N ALA A 72 7.67 -5.34 4.31
CA ALA A 72 8.07 -4.90 5.64
C ALA A 72 9.06 -5.88 6.29
N HIS A 73 9.89 -5.37 7.16
CA HIS A 73 10.77 -6.17 8.00
C HIS A 73 10.30 -6.18 9.46
N PHE A 74 9.57 -5.14 9.85
CA PHE A 74 9.03 -4.95 11.21
C PHE A 74 7.60 -4.43 11.15
N VAL A 75 6.78 -4.76 12.16
CA VAL A 75 5.41 -4.24 12.30
C VAL A 75 5.41 -2.70 12.40
N SER A 76 6.44 -2.10 12.98
CA SER A 76 6.58 -0.63 13.04
C SER A 76 6.69 0.05 11.68
N GLU A 77 7.09 -0.66 10.63
CA GLU A 77 7.17 -0.14 9.26
C GLU A 77 5.80 -0.13 8.55
N PHE A 78 4.79 -0.81 9.11
CA PHE A 78 3.48 -0.92 8.47
C PHE A 78 2.82 0.43 8.25
N TRP A 79 2.96 1.38 9.18
CA TRP A 79 2.39 2.70 9.01
C TRP A 79 2.89 3.39 7.73
N ASP A 80 4.20 3.45 7.52
CA ASP A 80 4.81 4.12 6.36
C ASP A 80 4.48 3.43 5.02
N LEU A 81 4.07 2.16 5.09
CA LEU A 81 3.64 1.36 3.94
C LEU A 81 2.14 1.42 3.69
N THR A 82 1.34 1.95 4.62
CA THR A 82 -0.14 1.86 4.59
C THR A 82 -0.87 3.16 4.89
N ASP A 83 -0.17 4.23 5.26
CA ASP A 83 -0.73 5.53 5.65
C ASP A 83 -1.81 6.04 4.68
N PHE A 84 -1.59 5.85 3.39
CA PHE A 84 -2.51 6.26 2.33
C PHE A 84 -3.84 5.48 2.31
N PHE A 85 -3.95 4.32 2.94
CA PHE A 85 -5.25 3.65 3.08
C PHE A 85 -6.15 4.39 4.07
N PHE A 86 -5.57 5.00 5.08
CA PHE A 86 -6.29 5.62 6.20
C PHE A 86 -6.46 7.13 6.04
N GLN A 87 -5.57 7.78 5.30
CA GLN A 87 -5.53 9.24 5.16
C GLN A 87 -5.23 9.64 3.71
N ALA A 88 -5.93 10.66 3.23
CA ALA A 88 -5.61 11.26 1.93
C ALA A 88 -4.22 11.92 1.96
N PRO A 89 -3.47 11.89 0.86
CA PRO A 89 -2.16 12.53 0.80
C PRO A 89 -2.28 14.04 1.06
N THR A 90 -1.35 14.57 1.86
CA THR A 90 -1.24 16.00 2.16
C THR A 90 -0.23 16.69 1.25
N SER A 91 0.63 15.93 0.59
CA SER A 91 1.64 16.41 -0.36
C SER A 91 1.85 15.36 -1.47
N TYR A 92 2.44 15.80 -2.56
CA TYR A 92 2.75 14.96 -3.72
C TYR A 92 4.25 14.93 -3.97
N ASP A 93 4.79 13.74 -4.29
CA ASP A 93 6.22 13.57 -4.61
C ASP A 93 6.60 14.40 -5.84
N GLU A 94 7.64 15.24 -5.73
CA GLU A 94 8.06 16.16 -6.79
C GLU A 94 8.50 15.45 -8.07
N LYS A 95 9.12 14.26 -7.94
CA LYS A 95 9.56 13.49 -9.11
C LYS A 95 8.38 12.84 -9.82
N ALA A 96 7.43 12.33 -9.05
CA ALA A 96 6.21 11.72 -9.56
C ALA A 96 5.32 12.79 -10.21
N SER A 97 5.25 13.98 -9.65
CA SER A 97 4.47 15.12 -10.17
C SER A 97 4.93 15.58 -11.56
N LYS A 98 6.16 15.26 -11.98
CA LYS A 98 6.61 15.50 -13.37
C LYS A 98 5.83 14.70 -14.42
N ASN A 99 5.13 13.64 -14.01
CA ASN A 99 4.25 12.86 -14.87
C ASN A 99 2.85 13.47 -14.99
N TRP A 100 2.53 14.51 -14.20
CA TRP A 100 1.32 15.31 -14.33
C TRP A 100 1.52 16.32 -15.46
N LYS A 101 0.84 16.12 -16.59
CA LYS A 101 0.97 16.92 -17.81
C LYS A 101 -0.26 17.80 -17.98
N GLU A 102 -0.20 18.72 -18.94
CA GLU A 102 -1.30 19.63 -19.25
C GLU A 102 -2.63 18.91 -19.55
N GLU A 103 -2.55 17.74 -20.20
CA GLU A 103 -3.74 16.93 -20.50
C GLU A 103 -4.24 16.08 -19.32
N THR A 104 -3.44 15.92 -18.27
CA THR A 104 -3.75 15.01 -17.14
C THR A 104 -5.04 15.37 -16.41
N PRO A 105 -5.34 16.65 -16.08
CA PRO A 105 -6.59 17.01 -15.41
C PRO A 105 -7.83 16.56 -16.19
N ALA A 106 -7.84 16.71 -17.50
CA ALA A 106 -8.96 16.26 -18.34
C ALA A 106 -9.12 14.74 -18.31
N LEU A 107 -8.02 13.99 -18.45
CA LEU A 107 -8.02 12.52 -18.35
C LEU A 107 -8.49 12.03 -16.96
N MET A 108 -8.09 12.71 -15.90
CA MET A 108 -8.54 12.37 -14.55
C MET A 108 -10.03 12.67 -14.35
N GLN A 109 -10.56 13.73 -14.96
CA GLN A 109 -11.98 14.00 -14.91
C GLN A 109 -12.81 12.95 -15.67
N GLU A 110 -12.33 12.48 -16.82
CA GLU A 110 -12.95 11.35 -17.54
C GLU A 110 -12.88 10.05 -16.75
N LEU A 111 -11.76 9.80 -16.05
CA LEU A 111 -11.62 8.66 -15.14
C LEU A 111 -12.65 8.74 -14.01
N ILE A 112 -12.86 9.91 -13.39
CA ILE A 112 -13.92 10.12 -12.38
C ILE A 112 -15.26 9.69 -12.94
N SER A 113 -15.64 10.21 -14.11
CA SER A 113 -16.90 9.85 -14.74
C SER A 113 -17.03 8.36 -15.00
N THR A 114 -15.92 7.70 -15.38
CA THR A 114 -15.90 6.25 -15.55
C THR A 114 -16.14 5.50 -14.22
N LEU A 115 -15.47 5.93 -13.15
CA LEU A 115 -15.57 5.32 -11.81
C LEU A 115 -16.97 5.49 -11.20
N GLU A 116 -17.65 6.60 -11.43
CA GLU A 116 -19.00 6.88 -10.92
C GLU A 116 -20.01 5.82 -11.38
N TYR A 117 -19.91 5.34 -12.61
CA TYR A 117 -20.83 4.38 -13.22
C TYR A 117 -20.49 2.91 -12.93
N ILE A 118 -19.43 2.61 -12.16
CA ILE A 118 -19.09 1.22 -11.83
C ILE A 118 -20.06 0.66 -10.79
N ASP A 119 -20.79 -0.38 -11.15
CA ASP A 119 -21.50 -1.23 -10.22
C ASP A 119 -20.58 -2.35 -9.74
N GLY A 120 -20.55 -2.63 -8.42
CA GLY A 120 -19.61 -3.62 -7.85
C GLY A 120 -18.17 -3.10 -7.84
N PHE A 121 -17.82 -2.39 -6.77
CA PHE A 121 -16.55 -1.66 -6.66
C PHE A 121 -15.44 -2.55 -6.06
N ASP A 122 -15.17 -3.70 -6.70
CA ASP A 122 -14.06 -4.60 -6.39
C ASP A 122 -12.87 -4.38 -7.35
N SER A 123 -11.66 -4.76 -6.90
CA SER A 123 -10.40 -4.52 -7.62
C SER A 123 -10.42 -5.03 -9.06
N ALA A 124 -10.90 -6.25 -9.28
CA ALA A 124 -10.89 -6.87 -10.60
C ALA A 124 -11.86 -6.20 -11.58
N ASN A 125 -13.06 -5.86 -11.10
CA ASN A 125 -14.07 -5.17 -11.91
C ASN A 125 -13.65 -3.74 -12.26
N ILE A 126 -13.13 -2.99 -11.28
CA ILE A 126 -12.59 -1.65 -11.49
C ILE A 126 -11.47 -1.68 -12.54
N GLU A 127 -10.53 -2.61 -12.39
CA GLU A 127 -9.40 -2.78 -13.31
C GLU A 127 -9.88 -3.06 -14.74
N ALA A 128 -10.84 -3.99 -14.89
CA ALA A 128 -11.38 -4.36 -16.20
C ALA A 128 -12.04 -3.17 -16.89
N ILE A 129 -12.88 -2.42 -16.17
CA ILE A 129 -13.61 -1.27 -16.73
C ILE A 129 -12.65 -0.12 -17.08
N VAL A 130 -11.69 0.18 -16.22
CA VAL A 130 -10.70 1.24 -16.50
C VAL A 130 -9.82 0.87 -17.69
N LYS A 131 -9.38 -0.38 -17.80
CA LYS A 131 -8.60 -0.85 -18.96
C LYS A 131 -9.40 -0.84 -20.25
N ASP A 132 -10.68 -1.21 -20.21
CA ASP A 132 -11.58 -1.14 -21.37
C ASP A 132 -11.79 0.32 -21.82
N TRP A 133 -12.02 1.23 -20.87
CA TRP A 133 -12.10 2.67 -21.15
C TRP A 133 -10.83 3.20 -21.82
N LEU A 134 -9.65 2.88 -21.30
CA LEU A 134 -8.37 3.27 -21.90
C LEU A 134 -8.22 2.75 -23.33
N THR A 135 -8.59 1.49 -23.54
CA THR A 135 -8.48 0.84 -24.85
C THR A 135 -9.43 1.46 -25.87
N LYS A 136 -10.69 1.69 -25.49
CA LYS A 136 -11.72 2.28 -26.36
C LYS A 136 -11.40 3.71 -26.78
N ASN A 137 -10.71 4.45 -25.93
CA ASN A 137 -10.34 5.85 -26.21
C ASN A 137 -8.90 6.00 -26.73
N GLU A 138 -8.19 4.88 -26.99
CA GLU A 138 -6.80 4.87 -27.47
C GLU A 138 -5.84 5.64 -26.54
N ILE A 139 -6.13 5.64 -25.22
CA ILE A 139 -5.34 6.32 -24.19
C ILE A 139 -4.21 5.42 -23.71
N GLY A 140 -2.98 5.90 -23.78
CA GLY A 140 -1.82 5.18 -23.27
C GLY A 140 -1.90 4.98 -21.74
N MET A 141 -1.77 3.73 -21.28
CA MET A 141 -1.92 3.35 -19.87
C MET A 141 -1.08 4.20 -18.89
N GLY A 142 0.16 4.53 -19.26
CA GLY A 142 1.05 5.36 -18.43
C GLY A 142 0.55 6.79 -18.20
N LYS A 143 -0.25 7.35 -19.12
CA LYS A 143 -0.82 8.69 -19.00
C LYS A 143 -1.87 8.80 -17.89
N VAL A 144 -2.49 7.67 -17.51
CA VAL A 144 -3.55 7.62 -16.50
C VAL A 144 -3.10 6.93 -15.23
N MET A 145 -2.45 5.75 -15.30
CA MET A 145 -2.14 4.94 -14.12
C MET A 145 -1.18 5.62 -13.14
N GLN A 146 -0.18 6.34 -13.65
CA GLN A 146 0.76 7.05 -12.77
C GLN A 146 0.13 8.26 -12.09
N PRO A 147 -0.56 9.18 -12.81
CA PRO A 147 -1.33 10.26 -12.18
C PRO A 147 -2.41 9.75 -11.22
N PHE A 148 -3.11 8.67 -11.57
CA PHE A 148 -4.11 8.06 -10.70
C PHE A 148 -3.49 7.60 -9.37
N ARG A 149 -2.40 6.83 -9.43
CA ARG A 149 -1.68 6.43 -8.21
C ARG A 149 -1.17 7.63 -7.41
N LEU A 150 -0.61 8.63 -8.08
CA LEU A 150 -0.15 9.86 -7.45
C LEU A 150 -1.28 10.56 -6.68
N SER A 151 -2.46 10.66 -7.29
CA SER A 151 -3.65 11.26 -6.66
C SER A 151 -4.06 10.53 -5.36
N LEU A 152 -3.97 9.19 -5.34
CA LEU A 152 -4.42 8.39 -4.21
C LEU A 152 -3.39 8.28 -3.08
N VAL A 153 -2.11 8.18 -3.43
CA VAL A 153 -1.02 7.82 -2.52
C VAL A 153 -0.08 9.00 -2.24
N GLY A 154 -0.09 10.01 -3.10
CA GLY A 154 0.88 11.11 -3.05
C GLY A 154 2.26 10.75 -3.63
N ALA A 155 2.49 9.48 -3.99
CA ALA A 155 3.74 8.98 -4.55
C ALA A 155 3.50 7.75 -5.44
N LEU A 156 4.52 7.35 -6.23
CA LEU A 156 4.46 6.11 -7.04
C LEU A 156 4.90 4.88 -6.24
N LYS A 157 4.28 4.66 -5.07
CA LYS A 157 4.55 3.53 -4.17
C LYS A 157 3.27 2.73 -3.87
N GLY A 158 3.41 1.64 -3.12
CA GLY A 158 2.28 0.86 -2.62
C GLY A 158 2.00 -0.41 -3.41
N PRO A 159 0.99 -1.19 -3.02
CA PRO A 159 0.57 -2.43 -3.66
C PRO A 159 -0.13 -2.18 -5.01
N HIS A 160 -0.85 -3.20 -5.50
CA HIS A 160 -1.63 -3.05 -6.74
C HIS A 160 -2.62 -1.89 -6.65
N LEU A 161 -2.69 -1.06 -7.70
CA LEU A 161 -3.45 0.20 -7.65
C LEU A 161 -4.93 -0.02 -7.37
N PHE A 162 -5.53 -1.01 -8.03
CA PHE A 162 -6.96 -1.26 -7.91
C PHE A 162 -7.35 -1.88 -6.56
N ASP A 163 -6.42 -2.56 -5.87
CA ASP A 163 -6.64 -2.98 -4.49
C ASP A 163 -6.68 -1.77 -3.54
N ILE A 164 -5.87 -0.75 -3.81
CA ILE A 164 -5.94 0.52 -3.07
C ILE A 164 -7.30 1.16 -3.30
N VAL A 165 -7.73 1.27 -4.56
CA VAL A 165 -9.01 1.88 -4.96
C VAL A 165 -10.20 1.18 -4.29
N GLU A 166 -10.22 -0.15 -4.29
CA GLU A 166 -11.26 -0.94 -3.64
C GLU A 166 -11.33 -0.67 -2.13
N ILE A 167 -10.17 -0.68 -1.45
CA ILE A 167 -10.10 -0.53 0.01
C ILE A 167 -10.49 0.87 0.46
N ILE A 168 -10.05 1.92 -0.23
CA ILE A 168 -10.42 3.30 0.15
C ILE A 168 -11.85 3.65 -0.29
N GLY A 169 -12.41 2.92 -1.25
CA GLY A 169 -13.77 3.08 -1.73
C GLY A 169 -13.95 4.18 -2.79
N LYS A 170 -15.12 4.15 -3.44
CA LYS A 170 -15.43 5.01 -4.59
C LYS A 170 -15.37 6.50 -4.25
N GLU A 171 -16.08 6.91 -3.20
CA GLU A 171 -16.21 8.32 -2.81
C GLU A 171 -14.86 8.95 -2.47
N GLU A 172 -14.06 8.25 -1.67
CA GLU A 172 -12.73 8.72 -1.28
C GLU A 172 -11.78 8.74 -2.47
N THR A 173 -11.85 7.76 -3.36
CA THR A 173 -11.07 7.74 -4.62
C THR A 173 -11.35 8.98 -5.45
N ILE A 174 -12.63 9.29 -5.69
CA ILE A 174 -13.05 10.46 -6.48
C ILE A 174 -12.59 11.75 -5.80
N SER A 175 -12.79 11.87 -4.49
CA SER A 175 -12.38 13.04 -3.70
C SER A 175 -10.88 13.32 -3.84
N ARG A 176 -10.05 12.27 -3.74
CA ARG A 176 -8.58 12.41 -3.89
C ARG A 176 -8.16 12.80 -5.30
N ILE A 177 -8.81 12.27 -6.32
CA ILE A 177 -8.55 12.68 -7.71
C ILE A 177 -8.89 14.15 -7.90
N GLN A 178 -10.06 14.59 -7.43
CA GLN A 178 -10.49 16.00 -7.51
C GLN A 178 -9.51 16.93 -6.79
N LYS A 179 -9.04 16.53 -5.61
CA LYS A 179 -8.02 17.27 -4.86
C LYS A 179 -6.71 17.38 -5.63
N ALA A 180 -6.27 16.31 -6.28
CA ALA A 180 -5.05 16.31 -7.09
C ALA A 180 -5.18 17.24 -8.31
N ILE A 181 -6.32 17.20 -9.01
CA ILE A 181 -6.62 18.12 -10.13
C ILE A 181 -6.55 19.59 -9.68
N ALA A 182 -7.01 19.90 -8.47
CA ALA A 182 -7.00 21.26 -7.95
C ALA A 182 -5.63 21.74 -7.43
N THR A 183 -4.70 20.80 -7.22
CA THR A 183 -3.42 21.08 -6.52
C THR A 183 -2.21 21.01 -7.46
N LEU A 184 -2.23 20.12 -8.46
CA LEU A 184 -1.13 19.85 -9.40
C LEU A 184 -1.36 20.51 -10.75
#